data_9f100e234c97453ebb414b90704c99d8
#
_entry.id   9f100e234c97453ebb414b90704c99d8
#
_cell.length_a   1.000
_cell.length_b   1.000
_cell.length_c   1.000
_cell.angle_alpha   90.00
_cell.angle_beta   90.00
_cell.angle_gamma   90.00
#
_symmetry.space_group_name_H-M   'P 1'
#
loop_
_entity.id
_entity.type
_entity.pdbx_description
1 polymer ?
#
loop_
_entity_poly.entity_id
_entity_poly.type
_entity_poly.pdbx_seq_one_letter_code
_entity_poly.pdbx_strand_id
1 'polypeptide(L)' 'MSLSRQRAFVTPEPGEDWNGLAQRALPGEPVEAAIAKLKSWNLHLFVRIPPGSFFGSDVIFVEPPGEQG' A
#
# COMPACT_ATOMS: atom_id res chain seq x y z
N MET A 1 6.20 26.35 -10.74
CA MET A 1 5.67 25.93 -9.53
C MET A 1 5.56 24.45 -9.46
N SER A 2 5.86 23.92 -8.40
CA SER A 2 5.80 22.53 -8.33
C SER A 2 4.66 22.12 -7.45
N LEU A 3 3.89 21.24 -7.96
CA LEU A 3 2.80 20.70 -7.22
C LEU A 3 3.24 19.42 -6.62
N SER A 4 2.87 19.22 -5.41
CA SER A 4 3.09 17.95 -4.78
C SER A 4 2.32 16.92 -5.56
N ARG A 5 3.01 15.93 -6.04
CA ARG A 5 2.36 14.85 -6.71
C ARG A 5 1.81 13.90 -5.67
N GLN A 6 0.54 13.62 -5.78
CA GLN A 6 -0.08 12.71 -4.84
C GLN A 6 0.27 11.29 -5.24
N ARG A 7 0.67 10.49 -4.27
CA ARG A 7 1.00 9.10 -4.53
C ARG A 7 -0.28 8.34 -4.86
N ALA A 8 -0.19 7.42 -5.79
CA ALA A 8 -1.31 6.55 -6.10
C ALA A 8 -1.61 5.65 -4.90
N PHE A 9 -2.89 5.42 -4.67
CA PHE A 9 -3.28 4.58 -3.55
C PHE A 9 -4.56 3.83 -3.90
N VAL A 10 -4.83 2.79 -3.11
CA VAL A 10 -6.08 2.04 -3.18
C VAL A 10 -6.59 1.87 -1.76
N THR A 11 -7.85 1.47 -1.64
CA THR A 11 -8.40 1.08 -0.35
C THR A 11 -8.61 -0.43 -0.34
N PRO A 12 -8.53 -1.07 0.84
CA PRO A 12 -8.75 -2.51 0.89
C PRO A 12 -10.20 -2.86 0.57
N GLU A 13 -10.37 -4.03 -0.05
CA GLU A 13 -11.69 -4.58 -0.27
C GLU A 13 -12.10 -5.40 0.94
N PRO A 14 -13.40 -5.58 1.17
CA PRO A 14 -13.84 -6.38 2.30
C PRO A 14 -13.21 -7.77 2.28
N GLY A 15 -12.61 -8.16 3.38
CA GLY A 15 -11.99 -9.47 3.50
C GLY A 15 -10.67 -9.64 2.79
N GLU A 16 -10.14 -8.59 2.20
CA GLU A 16 -8.88 -8.67 1.45
C GLU A 16 -7.70 -8.77 2.41
N ASP A 17 -6.71 -9.58 2.02
CA ASP A 17 -5.46 -9.67 2.77
C ASP A 17 -4.32 -9.14 1.91
N TRP A 18 -3.09 -9.25 2.44
CA TRP A 18 -1.93 -8.74 1.72
C TRP A 18 -1.74 -9.44 0.38
N ASN A 19 -2.02 -10.75 0.30
CA ASN A 19 -1.90 -11.47 -0.98
C ASN A 19 -2.86 -10.89 -2.00
N GLY A 20 -4.11 -10.73 -1.63
CA GLY A 20 -5.11 -10.20 -2.57
C GLY A 20 -4.80 -8.79 -2.98
N LEU A 21 -4.40 -7.96 -2.01
CA LEU A 21 -4.06 -6.58 -2.30
C LEU A 21 -2.86 -6.49 -3.24
N ALA A 22 -1.84 -7.32 -3.00
CA ALA A 22 -0.65 -7.30 -3.83
C ALA A 22 -0.97 -7.69 -5.28
N GLN A 23 -1.81 -8.68 -5.45
CA GLN A 23 -2.17 -9.11 -6.81
C GLN A 23 -2.96 -8.04 -7.53
N ARG A 24 -3.79 -7.30 -6.80
CA ARG A 24 -4.61 -6.26 -7.40
C ARG A 24 -3.79 -5.01 -7.69
N ALA A 25 -2.88 -4.65 -6.80
CA ALA A 25 -2.16 -3.40 -6.89
C ALA A 25 -0.91 -3.49 -7.76
N LEU A 26 -0.24 -4.65 -7.73
CA LEU A 26 1.02 -4.83 -8.46
C LEU A 26 0.95 -6.15 -9.24
N PRO A 27 0.04 -6.24 -10.22
CA PRO A 27 -0.22 -7.53 -10.88
C PRO A 27 0.95 -8.06 -11.69
N GLY A 28 1.89 -7.21 -12.06
CA GLY A 28 3.02 -7.65 -12.85
C GLY A 28 4.18 -8.20 -12.05
N GLU A 29 4.05 -8.27 -10.72
CA GLU A 29 5.16 -8.68 -9.87
C GLU A 29 4.84 -9.97 -9.16
N PRO A 30 5.89 -10.75 -8.79
CA PRO A 30 5.66 -11.90 -7.92
C PRO A 30 5.00 -11.42 -6.63
N VAL A 31 4.05 -12.21 -6.13
CA VAL A 31 3.24 -11.75 -5.03
C VAL A 31 4.08 -11.46 -3.79
N GLU A 32 5.12 -12.25 -3.54
CA GLU A 32 5.95 -12.02 -2.36
C GLU A 32 6.71 -10.70 -2.45
N ALA A 33 7.24 -10.39 -3.64
CA ALA A 33 7.93 -9.13 -3.84
C ALA A 33 6.95 -7.97 -3.74
N ALA A 34 5.75 -8.13 -4.28
CA ALA A 34 4.74 -7.09 -4.22
C ALA A 34 4.34 -6.82 -2.77
N ILE A 35 4.16 -7.85 -1.98
CA ILE A 35 3.81 -7.69 -0.57
C ILE A 35 4.92 -6.92 0.16
N ALA A 36 6.16 -7.28 -0.08
CA ALA A 36 7.27 -6.62 0.59
C ALA A 36 7.31 -5.14 0.24
N LYS A 37 7.12 -4.81 -1.02
CA LYS A 37 7.09 -3.41 -1.44
C LYS A 37 5.95 -2.66 -0.78
N LEU A 38 4.75 -3.22 -0.82
CA LEU A 38 3.59 -2.55 -0.25
C LEU A 38 3.76 -2.32 1.24
N LYS A 39 4.31 -3.29 1.95
CA LYS A 39 4.54 -3.11 3.38
C LYS A 39 5.54 -2.00 3.64
N SER A 40 6.60 -1.94 2.85
CA SER A 40 7.60 -0.91 3.05
C SER A 40 7.07 0.47 2.72
N TRP A 41 6.10 0.58 1.82
CA TRP A 41 5.53 1.86 1.44
C TRP A 41 4.40 2.30 2.37
N ASN A 42 3.97 1.43 3.28
CA ASN A 42 2.79 1.67 4.10
C ASN A 42 3.06 1.36 5.56
N LEU A 43 4.15 1.90 6.07
CA LEU A 43 4.57 1.61 7.44
C LEU A 43 3.55 2.09 8.44
N HIS A 44 2.74 3.09 8.08
CA HIS A 44 1.72 3.59 8.99
C HIS A 44 0.70 2.52 9.40
N LEU A 45 0.56 1.46 8.60
CA LEU A 45 -0.37 0.39 8.94
C LEU A 45 0.14 -0.46 10.09
N PHE A 46 1.42 -0.37 10.40
CA PHE A 46 2.02 -1.24 11.40
C PHE A 46 2.15 -0.58 12.76
N VAL A 47 1.70 0.67 12.89
CA VAL A 47 1.69 1.33 14.19
C VAL A 47 0.40 1.14 14.94
N ARG A 48 -0.56 0.43 14.36
CA ARG A 48 -1.82 0.15 15.04
C ARG A 48 -1.89 -1.31 15.45
N ILE A 49 -2.89 -1.67 16.18
CA ILE A 49 -3.05 -3.01 16.74
C ILE A 49 -4.33 -3.61 16.16
N PRO A 50 -4.24 -4.79 15.50
CA PRO A 50 -2.99 -5.52 15.21
C PRO A 50 -2.22 -4.89 14.07
N PRO A 51 -0.90 -5.03 14.06
CA PRO A 51 -0.09 -4.44 13.01
C PRO A 51 -0.43 -5.02 11.65
N GLY A 52 -0.49 -4.15 10.66
CA GLY A 52 -0.74 -4.59 9.30
C GLY A 52 -2.17 -4.98 9.00
N SER A 53 -3.10 -4.72 9.92
CA SER A 53 -4.50 -4.98 9.65
C SER A 53 -5.08 -3.93 8.70
N PHE A 54 -6.16 -4.29 8.03
CA PHE A 54 -6.82 -3.40 7.08
C PHE A 54 -8.16 -2.95 7.61
N PHE A 55 -8.44 -1.67 7.43
CA PHE A 55 -9.80 -1.13 7.59
C PHE A 55 -10.26 -0.64 6.23
N GLY A 56 -11.55 -0.65 6.01
CA GLY A 56 -12.09 -0.28 4.71
C GLY A 56 -11.77 1.13 4.26
N SER A 57 -11.48 2.02 5.21
CA SER A 57 -11.14 3.41 4.88
C SER A 57 -9.64 3.66 4.81
N ASP A 58 -8.82 2.63 4.90
CA ASP A 58 -7.38 2.80 4.83
C ASP A 58 -6.96 3.29 3.46
N VAL A 59 -5.90 4.10 3.46
CA VAL A 59 -5.22 4.49 2.23
C VAL A 59 -3.96 3.66 2.14
N ILE A 60 -3.88 2.84 1.10
CA ILE A 60 -2.75 1.94 0.88
C ILE A 60 -1.99 2.44 -0.33
N PHE A 61 -0.80 2.97 -0.13
CA PHE A 61 -0.02 3.50 -1.23
C PHE A 61 0.52 2.37 -2.09
N VAL A 62 0.39 2.52 -3.39
CA VAL A 62 0.86 1.52 -4.36
C VAL A 62 2.05 2.03 -5.15
N GLU A 63 2.69 3.08 -4.66
CA GLU A 63 3.91 3.65 -5.21
C GLU A 63 4.88 3.91 -4.08
N PRO A 64 6.18 3.92 -4.35
CA PRO A 64 7.15 4.30 -3.33
C PRO A 64 6.95 5.76 -2.93
N PRO A 65 7.48 6.15 -1.76
CA PRO A 65 7.43 7.55 -1.36
C PRO A 65 8.03 8.42 -2.44
N GLY A 66 7.37 9.55 -2.69
CA GLY A 66 7.85 10.45 -3.70
C GLY A 66 9.16 11.08 -3.32
N GLU A 67 9.87 11.58 -4.32
CA GLU A 67 11.08 12.30 -4.07
C GLU A 67 10.74 13.62 -3.44
N GLN A 68 11.54 14.01 -2.49
CA GLN A 68 11.36 15.30 -1.88
C GLN A 68 12.12 16.30 -2.71
N GLY A 69 11.43 17.01 -3.49
CA GLY A 69 12.07 17.99 -4.33
C GLY A 69 12.61 19.12 -3.55
#